data_d79d7775c46269b300d0379103fb3d6c
#
_entry.id   d79d7775c46269b300d0379103fb3d6c
#
_cell.length_a   1.000
_cell.length_b   1.000
_cell.length_c   1.000
_cell.angle_alpha   90.00
_cell.angle_beta   90.00
_cell.angle_gamma   90.00
#
_symmetry.space_group_name_H-M   'P 1'
#
loop_
_entity.id
_entity.type
_entity.pdbx_description
1 polymer ?
#
loop_
_entity_poly.entity_id
_entity_poly.type
_entity_poly.pdbx_seq_one_letter_code
_entity_poly.pdbx_strand_id
1 'polypeptide(L)'
;MGSGNWIVDNLNSALATWNEKLTEIWTLISTSPEEFKGGGIWDVILNIHDALRAIGYALLVLFFVAGVVKTCGSFTELKRPEVAVKTFVRFALAQGAVTYGLELMMALFSIAQGAVSTIMDASGLTAMSDTALPDEMVTIIEDVGFLESIPLWAVTLLGSLFIWVLSLVMIL
;
A
#
# COMPACT_ATOMS: atom_id res chain seq x y z
N MET A 1 -20.23 -24.42 14.78
CA MET A 1 -21.02 -25.67 14.69
C MET A 1 -21.46 -25.76 13.24
N GLY A 2 -21.09 -26.81 12.50
CA GLY A 2 -21.55 -26.98 11.12
C GLY A 2 -23.07 -27.16 11.12
N SER A 3 -23.74 -26.56 10.13
CA SER A 3 -25.20 -26.57 10.00
C SER A 3 -25.76 -27.97 9.63
N GLY A 4 -24.91 -28.95 9.47
CA GLY A 4 -25.31 -30.29 8.97
C GLY A 4 -25.61 -30.33 7.47
N ASN A 5 -25.66 -29.16 6.81
CA ASN A 5 -25.81 -29.04 5.37
C ASN A 5 -24.47 -28.62 4.76
N TRP A 6 -23.83 -29.54 4.03
CA TRP A 6 -22.52 -29.32 3.43
C TRP A 6 -22.48 -28.13 2.45
N ILE A 7 -23.61 -27.72 1.88
CA ILE A 7 -23.70 -26.54 1.00
C ILE A 7 -23.48 -25.27 1.81
N VAL A 8 -24.13 -25.15 2.97
CA VAL A 8 -23.98 -24.05 3.91
C VAL A 8 -22.55 -24.00 4.45
N ASP A 9 -21.99 -25.17 4.81
CA ASP A 9 -20.62 -25.27 5.31
C ASP A 9 -19.59 -24.86 4.24
N ASN A 10 -19.78 -25.26 2.98
CA ASN A 10 -18.91 -24.85 1.87
C ASN A 10 -18.99 -23.35 1.59
N LEU A 11 -20.20 -22.79 1.60
CA LEU A 11 -20.41 -21.35 1.40
C LEU A 11 -19.80 -20.52 2.51
N ASN A 12 -19.99 -20.93 3.77
CA ASN A 12 -19.39 -20.29 4.93
C ASN A 12 -17.85 -20.39 4.89
N SER A 13 -17.30 -21.53 4.46
CA SER A 13 -15.87 -21.69 4.27
C SER A 13 -15.31 -20.76 3.18
N ALA A 14 -16.04 -20.61 2.07
CA ALA A 14 -15.66 -19.68 1.01
C ALA A 14 -15.71 -18.23 1.48
N LEU A 15 -16.75 -17.84 2.23
CA LEU A 15 -16.87 -16.50 2.83
C LEU A 15 -15.78 -16.24 3.88
N ALA A 16 -15.46 -17.23 4.71
CA ALA A 16 -14.37 -17.13 5.67
C ALA A 16 -13.02 -16.89 4.97
N THR A 17 -12.75 -17.64 3.88
CA THR A 17 -11.55 -17.43 3.06
C THR A 17 -11.54 -16.03 2.44
N TRP A 18 -12.67 -15.56 1.95
CA TRP A 18 -12.82 -14.20 1.42
C TRP A 18 -12.52 -13.14 2.49
N ASN A 19 -13.11 -13.26 3.67
CA ASN A 19 -12.90 -12.35 4.78
C ASN A 19 -11.44 -12.34 5.24
N GLU A 20 -10.79 -13.52 5.30
CA GLU A 20 -9.36 -13.65 5.61
C GLU A 20 -8.51 -12.89 4.59
N LYS A 21 -8.80 -13.06 3.28
CA LYS A 21 -8.06 -12.37 2.22
C LYS A 21 -8.30 -10.87 2.19
N LEU A 22 -9.52 -10.42 2.46
CA LEU A 22 -9.80 -9.00 2.65
C LEU A 22 -8.99 -8.42 3.80
N THR A 23 -8.96 -9.10 4.95
CA THR A 23 -8.18 -8.67 6.11
C THR A 23 -6.69 -8.61 5.81
N GLU A 24 -6.15 -9.59 5.07
CA GLU A 24 -4.76 -9.59 4.63
C GLU A 24 -4.44 -8.39 3.73
N ILE A 25 -5.31 -8.10 2.74
CA ILE A 25 -5.16 -6.95 1.85
C ILE A 25 -5.23 -5.65 2.64
N TRP A 26 -6.17 -5.52 3.57
CA TRP A 26 -6.30 -4.34 4.42
C TRP A 26 -5.06 -4.13 5.28
N THR A 27 -4.55 -5.19 5.86
CA THR A 27 -3.29 -5.13 6.62
C THR A 27 -2.15 -4.65 5.74
N LEU A 28 -2.02 -5.17 4.52
CA LEU A 28 -0.98 -4.75 3.58
C LEU A 28 -1.08 -3.27 3.19
N ILE A 29 -2.29 -2.76 2.95
CA ILE A 29 -2.52 -1.37 2.53
C ILE A 29 -2.35 -0.40 3.70
N SER A 30 -2.73 -0.81 4.91
CA SER A 30 -2.65 0.01 6.12
C SER A 30 -1.31 -0.07 6.85
N THR A 31 -0.48 -1.08 6.54
CA THR A 31 0.84 -1.22 7.16
C THR A 31 1.82 -0.19 6.61
N SER A 32 2.55 0.47 7.50
CA SER A 32 3.59 1.41 7.09
C SER A 32 4.74 0.68 6.38
N PRO A 33 5.47 1.33 5.45
CA PRO A 33 6.65 0.73 4.83
C PRO A 33 7.70 0.25 5.84
N GLU A 34 7.78 0.90 7.01
CA GLU A 34 8.68 0.57 8.10
C GLU A 34 8.34 -0.76 8.77
N GLU A 35 7.05 -1.07 8.90
CA GLU A 35 6.55 -2.27 9.57
C GLU A 35 6.30 -3.44 8.61
N PHE A 36 6.38 -3.20 7.31
CA PHE A 36 6.09 -4.20 6.30
C PHE A 36 6.97 -5.44 6.50
N LYS A 37 6.35 -6.60 6.61
CA LYS A 37 7.00 -7.90 6.87
C LYS A 37 7.99 -7.88 8.04
N GLY A 38 7.65 -7.16 9.12
CA GLY A 38 8.45 -7.11 10.34
C GLY A 38 9.70 -6.22 10.25
N GLY A 39 9.74 -5.28 9.30
CA GLY A 39 10.78 -4.26 9.22
C GLY A 39 12.11 -4.70 8.58
N GLY A 40 12.33 -5.99 8.33
CA GLY A 40 13.61 -6.47 7.81
C GLY A 40 13.98 -5.92 6.42
N ILE A 41 12.98 -5.65 5.59
CA ILE A 41 13.17 -5.02 4.28
C ILE A 41 13.51 -3.53 4.46
N TRP A 42 12.92 -2.90 5.46
CA TRP A 42 13.13 -1.49 5.77
C TRP A 42 14.57 -1.18 6.16
N ASP A 43 15.19 -2.03 6.96
CA ASP A 43 16.60 -1.90 7.32
C ASP A 43 17.52 -1.92 6.10
N VAL A 44 17.21 -2.78 5.12
CA VAL A 44 17.96 -2.83 3.85
C VAL A 44 17.76 -1.53 3.05
N ILE A 45 16.52 -1.01 2.99
CA ILE A 45 16.19 0.25 2.33
C ILE A 45 16.96 1.41 2.97
N LEU A 46 17.00 1.49 4.31
CA LEU A 46 17.75 2.51 5.04
C LEU A 46 19.25 2.45 4.72
N ASN A 47 19.83 1.27 4.72
CA ASN A 47 21.26 1.09 4.39
C ASN A 47 21.58 1.55 2.95
N ILE A 48 20.71 1.20 1.98
CA ILE A 48 20.85 1.66 0.59
C ILE A 48 20.67 3.17 0.50
N HIS A 49 19.66 3.72 1.20
CA HIS A 49 19.41 5.15 1.25
C HIS A 49 20.63 5.93 1.78
N ASP A 50 21.25 5.47 2.86
CA ASP A 50 22.42 6.14 3.45
C ASP A 50 23.62 6.11 2.49
N ALA A 51 23.85 5.01 1.80
CA ALA A 51 24.86 4.93 0.76
C ALA A 51 24.59 5.90 -0.40
N LEU A 52 23.35 5.94 -0.90
CA LEU A 52 22.93 6.87 -1.95
C LEU A 52 22.99 8.33 -1.51
N ARG A 53 22.66 8.61 -0.25
CA ARG A 53 22.74 9.94 0.35
C ARG A 53 24.19 10.45 0.39
N ALA A 54 25.15 9.60 0.74
CA ALA A 54 26.58 9.95 0.70
C ALA A 54 27.04 10.31 -0.73
N ILE A 55 26.62 9.52 -1.74
CA ILE A 55 26.89 9.82 -3.15
C ILE A 55 26.18 11.12 -3.57
N GLY A 56 24.93 11.32 -3.14
CA GLY A 56 24.15 12.52 -3.40
C GLY A 56 24.85 13.79 -2.89
N TYR A 57 25.39 13.77 -1.68
CA TYR A 57 26.17 14.89 -1.13
C TYR A 57 27.46 15.16 -1.93
N ALA A 58 28.18 14.12 -2.32
CA ALA A 58 29.40 14.27 -3.12
C ALA A 58 29.09 14.93 -4.49
N LEU A 59 28.03 14.47 -5.17
CA LEU A 59 27.60 15.03 -6.43
C LEU A 59 27.08 16.48 -6.26
N LEU A 60 26.36 16.76 -5.20
CA LEU A 60 25.83 18.09 -4.87
C LEU A 60 26.96 19.10 -4.70
N VAL A 61 28.01 18.75 -3.96
CA VAL A 61 29.20 19.60 -3.81
C VAL A 61 29.91 19.79 -5.14
N LEU A 62 30.08 18.71 -5.92
CA LEU A 62 30.74 18.77 -7.21
C LEU A 62 29.98 19.71 -8.18
N PHE A 63 28.65 19.57 -8.29
CA PHE A 63 27.84 20.43 -9.14
C PHE A 63 27.79 21.87 -8.64
N PHE A 64 27.81 22.09 -7.33
CA PHE A 64 27.89 23.43 -6.76
C PHE A 64 29.22 24.12 -7.12
N VAL A 65 30.35 23.43 -6.94
CA VAL A 65 31.66 23.95 -7.30
C VAL A 65 31.73 24.24 -8.82
N ALA A 66 31.27 23.31 -9.67
CA ALA A 66 31.22 23.51 -11.11
C ALA A 66 30.33 24.71 -11.48
N GLY A 67 29.20 24.89 -10.80
CA GLY A 67 28.30 26.03 -10.98
C GLY A 67 28.98 27.36 -10.58
N VAL A 68 29.66 27.38 -9.44
CA VAL A 68 30.42 28.56 -8.98
C VAL A 68 31.54 28.89 -9.94
N VAL A 69 32.35 27.92 -10.37
CA VAL A 69 33.44 28.13 -11.34
C VAL A 69 32.90 28.68 -12.65
N LYS A 70 31.79 28.16 -13.16
CA LYS A 70 31.14 28.67 -14.38
C LYS A 70 30.66 30.13 -14.22
N THR A 71 30.12 30.45 -13.05
CA THR A 71 29.64 31.81 -12.74
C THR A 71 30.81 32.77 -12.53
N CYS A 72 31.88 32.34 -11.85
CA CYS A 72 33.09 33.12 -11.61
C CYS A 72 33.93 33.33 -12.88
N GLY A 73 33.80 32.46 -13.87
CA GLY A 73 34.48 32.63 -15.17
C GLY A 73 34.00 33.81 -15.98
N SER A 74 32.87 34.42 -15.62
CA SER A 74 32.33 35.63 -16.24
C SER A 74 32.35 36.79 -15.25
N PHE A 75 33.38 37.64 -15.33
CA PHE A 75 33.55 38.83 -14.48
C PHE A 75 32.35 39.77 -14.45
N THR A 76 31.48 39.70 -15.46
CA THR A 76 30.28 40.52 -15.59
C THR A 76 29.12 40.01 -14.74
N GLU A 77 29.05 38.70 -14.49
CA GLU A 77 27.97 38.07 -13.70
C GLU A 77 28.26 38.14 -12.20
N LEU A 78 29.52 38.13 -11.77
CA LEU A 78 29.94 38.30 -10.37
C LEU A 78 29.48 39.62 -9.73
N LYS A 79 29.24 40.66 -10.57
CA LYS A 79 28.73 41.97 -10.11
C LYS A 79 27.22 41.96 -9.82
N ARG A 80 26.51 40.84 -10.08
CA ARG A 80 25.07 40.74 -9.83
C ARG A 80 24.83 39.81 -8.61
N PRO A 81 24.59 40.40 -7.42
CA PRO A 81 24.36 39.61 -6.20
C PRO A 81 23.16 38.68 -6.34
N GLU A 82 22.21 39.00 -7.20
CA GLU A 82 21.01 38.20 -7.47
C GLU A 82 21.33 36.78 -8.03
N VAL A 83 22.36 36.66 -8.87
CA VAL A 83 22.77 35.38 -9.47
C VAL A 83 23.42 34.50 -8.41
N ALA A 84 24.23 35.06 -7.52
CA ALA A 84 24.84 34.35 -6.43
C ALA A 84 23.78 33.83 -5.45
N VAL A 85 22.82 34.65 -5.05
CA VAL A 85 21.70 34.27 -4.17
C VAL A 85 20.86 33.16 -4.81
N LYS A 86 20.52 33.27 -6.10
CA LYS A 86 19.75 32.25 -6.80
C LYS A 86 20.48 30.91 -6.85
N THR A 87 21.79 30.91 -7.06
CA THR A 87 22.60 29.69 -7.05
C THR A 87 22.66 29.05 -5.66
N PHE A 88 22.82 29.89 -4.63
CA PHE A 88 22.83 29.43 -3.25
C PHE A 88 21.48 28.84 -2.81
N VAL A 89 20.37 29.48 -3.16
CA VAL A 89 19.02 28.97 -2.88
C VAL A 89 18.78 27.63 -3.57
N ARG A 90 19.20 27.46 -4.82
CA ARG A 90 19.11 26.16 -5.52
C ARG A 90 19.93 25.09 -4.83
N PHE A 91 21.14 25.42 -4.36
CA PHE A 91 21.97 24.50 -3.61
C PHE A 91 21.32 24.11 -2.28
N ALA A 92 20.80 25.09 -1.53
CA ALA A 92 20.12 24.85 -0.25
C ALA A 92 18.86 23.96 -0.42
N LEU A 93 18.07 24.20 -1.48
CA LEU A 93 16.91 23.35 -1.80
C LEU A 93 17.32 21.91 -2.18
N ALA A 94 18.38 21.77 -2.99
CA ALA A 94 18.89 20.47 -3.38
C ALA A 94 19.47 19.70 -2.16
N GLN A 95 20.19 20.42 -1.27
CA GLN A 95 20.66 19.84 -0.02
C GLN A 95 19.52 19.42 0.88
N GLY A 96 18.49 20.25 1.01
CA GLY A 96 17.28 19.92 1.77
C GLY A 96 16.60 18.64 1.23
N ALA A 97 16.49 18.52 -0.09
CA ALA A 97 15.90 17.34 -0.74
C ALA A 97 16.73 16.07 -0.48
N VAL A 98 18.06 16.14 -0.52
CA VAL A 98 18.94 15.00 -0.21
C VAL A 98 18.89 14.65 1.29
N THR A 99 18.79 15.65 2.18
CA THR A 99 18.79 15.45 3.63
C THR A 99 17.47 14.87 4.12
N TYR A 100 16.36 15.45 3.68
CA TYR A 100 15.01 15.18 4.20
C TYR A 100 14.11 14.41 3.22
N GLY A 101 14.66 13.93 2.11
CA GLY A 101 13.88 13.27 1.05
C GLY A 101 13.15 12.03 1.54
N LEU A 102 13.79 11.22 2.38
CA LEU A 102 13.17 10.02 2.97
C LEU A 102 12.04 10.41 3.94
N GLU A 103 12.28 11.37 4.83
CA GLU A 103 11.28 11.84 5.79
C GLU A 103 10.06 12.43 5.09
N LEU A 104 10.29 13.17 3.99
CA LEU A 104 9.20 13.72 3.17
C LEU A 104 8.41 12.62 2.47
N MET A 105 9.09 11.59 1.97
CA MET A 105 8.42 10.41 1.40
C MET A 105 7.59 9.68 2.45
N MET A 106 8.11 9.49 3.66
CA MET A 106 7.38 8.86 4.77
C MET A 106 6.16 9.68 5.20
N ALA A 107 6.30 11.02 5.22
CA ALA A 107 5.16 11.90 5.48
C ALA A 107 4.05 11.75 4.41
N LEU A 108 4.41 11.62 3.13
CA LEU A 108 3.46 11.36 2.05
C LEU A 108 2.77 9.99 2.23
N PHE A 109 3.52 8.95 2.60
CA PHE A 109 2.92 7.64 2.91
C PHE A 109 1.96 7.73 4.09
N SER A 110 2.32 8.44 5.16
CA SER A 110 1.44 8.64 6.32
C SER A 110 0.14 9.36 5.95
N ILE A 111 0.21 10.38 5.09
CA ILE A 111 -0.98 11.06 4.57
C ILE A 111 -1.84 10.11 3.75
N ALA A 112 -1.22 9.32 2.87
CA ALA A 112 -1.93 8.33 2.05
C ALA A 112 -2.62 7.27 2.92
N GLN A 113 -1.94 6.75 3.95
CA GLN A 113 -2.53 5.81 4.91
C GLN A 113 -3.70 6.43 5.68
N GLY A 114 -3.56 7.67 6.13
CA GLY A 114 -4.66 8.41 6.78
C GLY A 114 -5.87 8.60 5.86
N ALA A 115 -5.64 8.87 4.59
CA ALA A 115 -6.71 8.96 3.59
C ALA A 115 -7.39 7.59 3.37
N VAL A 116 -6.62 6.52 3.25
CA VAL A 116 -7.13 5.14 3.10
C VAL A 116 -7.98 4.77 4.33
N SER A 117 -7.47 4.96 5.54
CA SER A 117 -8.23 4.64 6.77
C SER A 117 -9.53 5.44 6.86
N THR A 118 -9.50 6.73 6.52
CA THR A 118 -10.70 7.58 6.51
C THR A 118 -11.75 7.10 5.51
N ILE A 119 -11.32 6.69 4.30
CA ILE A 119 -12.22 6.14 3.28
C ILE A 119 -12.82 4.81 3.76
N MET A 120 -12.02 3.96 4.38
CA MET A 120 -12.45 2.68 4.93
C MET A 120 -13.52 2.87 6.01
N ASP A 121 -13.27 3.76 6.96
CA ASP A 121 -14.20 4.05 8.04
C ASP A 121 -15.51 4.68 7.51
N ALA A 122 -15.39 5.60 6.56
CA ALA A 122 -16.54 6.27 5.95
C ALA A 122 -17.39 5.33 5.08
N SER A 123 -16.76 4.36 4.42
CA SER A 123 -17.44 3.39 3.54
C SER A 123 -18.02 2.18 4.28
N GLY A 124 -17.74 2.03 5.57
CA GLY A 124 -18.13 0.85 6.36
C GLY A 124 -17.40 -0.44 5.94
N LEU A 125 -16.36 -0.34 5.11
CA LEU A 125 -15.59 -1.48 4.62
C LEU A 125 -14.85 -2.21 5.74
N THR A 126 -14.56 -1.53 6.85
CA THR A 126 -14.04 -2.14 8.07
C THR A 126 -15.01 -3.15 8.70
N ALA A 127 -16.32 -2.94 8.49
CA ALA A 127 -17.37 -3.87 8.92
C ALA A 127 -17.61 -5.02 7.93
N MET A 128 -17.12 -4.91 6.68
CA MET A 128 -17.27 -5.95 5.66
C MET A 128 -16.33 -7.15 5.83
N SER A 129 -15.40 -7.09 6.78
CA SER A 129 -14.51 -8.23 7.10
C SER A 129 -15.25 -9.40 7.75
N ASP A 130 -16.54 -9.26 8.01
CA ASP A 130 -17.36 -10.30 8.64
C ASP A 130 -18.60 -10.61 7.79
N THR A 131 -18.36 -10.85 6.49
CA THR A 131 -19.42 -11.26 5.58
C THR A 131 -19.84 -12.68 5.95
N ALA A 132 -21.03 -12.82 6.52
CA ALA A 132 -21.64 -14.09 6.83
C ALA A 132 -22.92 -14.29 5.99
N LEU A 133 -23.31 -15.56 5.81
CA LEU A 133 -24.60 -15.88 5.22
C LEU A 133 -25.74 -15.38 6.12
N PRO A 134 -26.71 -14.62 5.61
CA PRO A 134 -27.91 -14.28 6.37
C PRO A 134 -28.65 -15.55 6.83
N ASP A 135 -29.13 -15.55 8.06
CA ASP A 135 -29.83 -16.69 8.66
C ASP A 135 -31.06 -17.12 7.83
N GLU A 136 -31.71 -16.18 7.16
CA GLU A 136 -32.82 -16.46 6.24
C GLU A 136 -32.37 -17.30 5.03
N MET A 137 -31.17 -17.05 4.50
CA MET A 137 -30.63 -17.86 3.39
C MET A 137 -30.23 -19.25 3.87
N VAL A 138 -29.69 -19.35 5.09
CA VAL A 138 -29.35 -20.65 5.70
C VAL A 138 -30.59 -21.51 5.83
N THR A 139 -31.69 -20.96 6.36
CA THR A 139 -32.96 -21.69 6.53
C THR A 139 -33.56 -22.12 5.20
N ILE A 140 -33.50 -21.29 4.17
CA ILE A 140 -33.99 -21.64 2.83
C ILE A 140 -33.14 -22.79 2.24
N ILE A 141 -31.84 -22.76 2.39
CA ILE A 141 -30.92 -23.78 1.87
C ILE A 141 -31.12 -25.10 2.63
N GLU A 142 -31.41 -25.08 3.93
CA GLU A 142 -31.66 -26.26 4.75
C GLU A 142 -33.00 -26.92 4.45
N ASP A 143 -34.00 -26.15 4.02
CA ASP A 143 -35.34 -26.64 3.70
C ASP A 143 -35.48 -27.17 2.25
N VAL A 144 -34.44 -27.03 1.42
CA VAL A 144 -34.41 -27.50 0.03
C VAL A 144 -34.27 -29.01 -0.04
N GLY A 145 -35.20 -29.66 -0.73
CA GLY A 145 -35.18 -31.11 -0.95
C GLY A 145 -33.96 -31.59 -1.73
N PHE A 146 -33.58 -32.87 -1.54
CA PHE A 146 -32.35 -33.46 -2.12
C PHE A 146 -32.22 -33.28 -3.64
N LEU A 147 -33.31 -33.40 -4.40
CA LEU A 147 -33.31 -33.23 -5.88
C LEU A 147 -33.16 -31.76 -6.32
N GLU A 148 -33.66 -30.82 -5.54
CA GLU A 148 -33.56 -29.38 -5.77
C GLU A 148 -32.21 -28.81 -5.33
N SER A 149 -31.47 -29.51 -4.47
CA SER A 149 -30.15 -29.14 -4.01
C SER A 149 -29.04 -29.32 -5.05
N ILE A 150 -29.25 -30.15 -6.11
CA ILE A 150 -28.25 -30.44 -7.14
C ILE A 150 -27.84 -29.15 -7.93
N PRO A 151 -28.77 -28.35 -8.49
CA PRO A 151 -28.39 -27.09 -9.15
C PRO A 151 -27.80 -26.06 -8.16
N LEU A 152 -28.30 -26.02 -6.93
CA LEU A 152 -27.77 -25.13 -5.90
C LEU A 152 -26.31 -25.51 -5.54
N TRP A 153 -26.01 -26.81 -5.46
CA TRP A 153 -24.67 -27.33 -5.31
C TRP A 153 -23.73 -26.89 -6.45
N ALA A 154 -24.15 -27.00 -7.69
CA ALA A 154 -23.33 -26.59 -8.84
C ALA A 154 -23.03 -25.08 -8.80
N VAL A 155 -24.02 -24.26 -8.44
CA VAL A 155 -23.84 -22.81 -8.30
C VAL A 155 -22.89 -22.46 -7.15
N THR A 156 -23.02 -23.10 -5.99
CA THR A 156 -22.13 -22.86 -4.86
C THR A 156 -20.69 -23.28 -5.12
N LEU A 157 -20.51 -24.41 -5.83
CA LEU A 157 -19.18 -24.88 -6.23
C LEU A 157 -18.52 -23.93 -7.24
N LEU A 158 -19.26 -23.43 -8.21
CA LEU A 158 -18.79 -22.41 -9.14
C LEU A 158 -18.50 -21.09 -8.43
N GLY A 159 -19.34 -20.67 -7.49
CA GLY A 159 -19.15 -19.46 -6.68
C GLY A 159 -17.90 -19.54 -5.82
N SER A 160 -17.69 -20.66 -5.14
CA SER A 160 -16.50 -20.87 -4.30
C SER A 160 -15.21 -20.91 -5.13
N LEU A 161 -15.24 -21.53 -6.31
CA LEU A 161 -14.12 -21.52 -7.25
C LEU A 161 -13.82 -20.11 -7.76
N PHE A 162 -14.86 -19.33 -8.06
CA PHE A 162 -14.72 -17.94 -8.49
C PHE A 162 -14.11 -17.06 -7.40
N ILE A 163 -14.57 -17.21 -6.14
CA ILE A 163 -14.00 -16.51 -4.98
C ILE A 163 -12.53 -16.90 -4.78
N TRP A 164 -12.19 -18.17 -4.93
CA TRP A 164 -10.83 -18.65 -4.83
C TRP A 164 -9.92 -18.06 -5.92
N VAL A 165 -10.38 -18.00 -7.17
CA VAL A 165 -9.64 -17.39 -8.29
C VAL A 165 -9.47 -15.88 -8.06
N LEU A 166 -10.53 -15.17 -7.64
CA LEU A 166 -10.44 -13.74 -7.31
C LEU A 166 -9.43 -13.49 -6.19
N SER A 167 -9.47 -14.31 -5.13
CA SER A 167 -8.53 -14.23 -4.02
C SER A 167 -7.08 -14.43 -4.48
N LEU A 168 -6.84 -15.34 -5.42
CA LEU A 168 -5.52 -15.56 -6.01
C LEU A 168 -5.04 -14.34 -6.84
N VAL A 169 -5.94 -13.77 -7.65
CA VAL A 169 -5.63 -12.59 -8.48
C VAL A 169 -5.35 -11.34 -7.63
N MET A 170 -6.00 -11.22 -6.48
CA MET A 170 -5.79 -10.08 -5.56
C MET A 170 -4.45 -10.15 -4.82
N ILE A 171 -3.83 -11.33 -4.73
CA ILE A 171 -2.53 -11.53 -4.05
C ILE A 171 -1.35 -11.40 -5.02
N LEU A 172 -1.57 -11.59 -6.31
CA LEU A 172 -0.58 -11.41 -7.37
C LEU A 172 -0.35 -9.95 -7.74
#